data_ce04b5b8298bc8b109d81f7789f047d4
#
_entry.id   ce04b5b8298bc8b109d81f7789f047d4
#
_cell.length_a   1.000
_cell.length_b   1.000
_cell.length_c   1.000
_cell.angle_alpha   90.00
_cell.angle_beta   90.00
_cell.angle_gamma   90.00
#
_symmetry.space_group_name_H-M   'P 1'
#
loop_
_entity.id
_entity.type
_entity.pdbx_description
1 polymer ?
#
loop_
_entity_poly.entity_id
_entity_poly.type
_entity_poly.pdbx_seq_one_letter_code
_entity_poly.pdbx_strand_id
1 'polypeptide(L)'
;EDKKHQKDVKNNKITNIDLVVVNFYPFEKTIETSFNKKKIIENIDIGGPTMVRAAAKNYNDVAVITSVNQYPALIQQLKKNNGSTSLEFRKELSQNAFTETAYYDSIIANYLNKDSTKKFQDKKTIQFKLIEELRYGENPHQKSAIYSHKKSLNLNQLNGKQLSYNN
;
A
#
# COMPACT_ATOMS: atom_id res chain seq x y z
N GLU A 1 13.86 1.62 23.83
CA GLU A 1 13.47 0.20 23.98
C GLU A 1 13.32 -0.14 25.46
N ASP A 2 12.22 -0.82 25.82
CA ASP A 2 11.91 -1.21 27.19
C ASP A 2 12.81 -2.38 27.61
N LYS A 3 13.66 -2.17 28.62
CA LYS A 3 14.59 -3.17 29.15
C LYS A 3 13.87 -4.46 29.63
N LYS A 4 12.60 -4.34 30.06
CA LYS A 4 11.78 -5.48 30.48
C LYS A 4 11.45 -6.34 29.26
N HIS A 5 11.01 -5.75 28.16
CA HIS A 5 10.68 -6.49 26.94
C HIS A 5 11.93 -7.16 26.35
N GLN A 6 13.10 -6.53 26.36
CA GLN A 6 14.35 -7.17 25.93
C GLN A 6 14.72 -8.39 26.76
N LYS A 7 14.51 -8.30 28.10
CA LYS A 7 14.73 -9.44 28.99
C LYS A 7 13.77 -10.59 28.68
N ASP A 8 12.49 -10.29 28.41
CA ASP A 8 11.48 -11.29 28.06
C ASP A 8 11.80 -11.97 26.73
N VAL A 9 12.21 -11.22 25.70
CA VAL A 9 12.68 -11.75 24.40
C VAL A 9 13.84 -12.73 24.61
N LYS A 10 14.85 -12.33 25.40
CA LYS A 10 16.02 -13.16 25.70
C LYS A 10 15.66 -14.43 26.48
N ASN A 11 14.85 -14.28 27.55
CA ASN A 11 14.45 -15.40 28.38
C ASN A 11 13.62 -16.44 27.63
N ASN A 12 12.79 -16.01 26.70
CA ASN A 12 11.93 -16.87 25.88
C ASN A 12 12.61 -17.30 24.56
N LYS A 13 13.90 -16.96 24.35
CA LYS A 13 14.67 -17.29 23.13
C LYS A 13 13.95 -16.89 21.84
N ILE A 14 13.28 -15.73 21.86
CA ILE A 14 12.58 -15.21 20.69
C ILE A 14 13.60 -14.63 19.71
N THR A 15 13.56 -15.09 18.47
CA THR A 15 14.40 -14.55 17.38
C THR A 15 13.79 -13.23 16.87
N ASN A 16 14.63 -12.23 16.66
CA ASN A 16 14.20 -10.98 16.05
C ASN A 16 13.75 -11.21 14.60
N ILE A 17 12.79 -10.39 14.18
CA ILE A 17 12.31 -10.35 12.79
C ILE A 17 12.86 -9.07 12.16
N ASP A 18 13.69 -9.20 11.13
CA ASP A 18 14.34 -8.08 10.46
C ASP A 18 13.62 -7.69 9.15
N LEU A 19 12.86 -8.63 8.58
CA LEU A 19 12.15 -8.46 7.32
C LEU A 19 10.77 -9.13 7.37
N VAL A 20 9.76 -8.39 6.94
CA VAL A 20 8.39 -8.88 6.74
C VAL A 20 8.01 -8.69 5.27
N VAL A 21 7.58 -9.77 4.61
CA VAL A 21 7.12 -9.75 3.21
C VAL A 21 5.71 -10.28 3.15
N VAL A 22 4.76 -9.45 2.80
CA VAL A 22 3.33 -9.80 2.75
C VAL A 22 2.67 -9.14 1.55
N ASN A 23 2.05 -9.93 0.70
CA ASN A 23 1.10 -9.45 -0.30
C ASN A 23 -0.32 -9.72 0.20
N PHE A 24 -1.18 -8.71 0.19
CA PHE A 24 -2.56 -8.85 0.64
C PHE A 24 -3.37 -9.74 -0.30
N TYR A 25 -4.43 -10.34 0.22
CA TYR A 25 -5.42 -11.01 -0.61
C TYR A 25 -5.98 -10.03 -1.65
N PRO A 26 -6.21 -10.50 -2.90
CA PRO A 26 -6.60 -9.63 -4.00
C PRO A 26 -8.08 -9.23 -3.93
N PHE A 27 -8.49 -8.55 -2.86
CA PHE A 27 -9.87 -8.17 -2.60
C PHE A 27 -10.48 -7.34 -3.73
N GLU A 28 -9.73 -6.33 -4.24
CA GLU A 28 -10.18 -5.50 -5.36
C GLU A 28 -10.52 -6.36 -6.62
N LYS A 29 -9.67 -7.32 -6.95
CA LYS A 29 -9.93 -8.25 -8.06
C LYS A 29 -11.11 -9.17 -7.76
N THR A 30 -11.27 -9.58 -6.51
CA THR A 30 -12.36 -10.47 -6.10
C THR A 30 -13.72 -9.80 -6.24
N ILE A 31 -13.87 -8.53 -5.85
CA ILE A 31 -15.12 -7.77 -6.02
C ILE A 31 -15.46 -7.47 -7.50
N GLU A 32 -14.47 -7.44 -8.38
CA GLU A 32 -14.67 -7.26 -9.81
C GLU A 32 -15.14 -8.56 -10.52
N THR A 33 -14.70 -9.71 -10.01
CA THR A 33 -14.85 -11.01 -10.69
C THR A 33 -15.87 -11.95 -10.04
N SER A 34 -16.39 -11.61 -8.87
CA SER A 34 -17.32 -12.47 -8.11
C SER A 34 -18.53 -11.69 -7.64
N PHE A 35 -19.71 -12.33 -7.75
CA PHE A 35 -20.97 -11.88 -7.15
C PHE A 35 -21.30 -12.64 -5.85
N ASN A 36 -20.50 -13.62 -5.46
CA ASN A 36 -20.72 -14.42 -4.26
C ASN A 36 -20.24 -13.65 -3.03
N LYS A 37 -21.18 -13.08 -2.26
CA LYS A 37 -20.89 -12.29 -1.06
C LYS A 37 -20.02 -13.06 -0.05
N LYS A 38 -20.27 -14.36 0.17
CA LYS A 38 -19.48 -15.17 1.10
C LYS A 38 -18.01 -15.24 0.66
N LYS A 39 -17.78 -15.52 -0.63
CA LYS A 39 -16.43 -15.56 -1.22
C LYS A 39 -15.73 -14.21 -1.12
N ILE A 40 -16.44 -13.11 -1.32
CA ILE A 40 -15.87 -11.76 -1.22
C ILE A 40 -15.44 -11.48 0.22
N ILE A 41 -16.31 -11.77 1.21
CA ILE A 41 -15.99 -11.54 2.63
C ILE A 41 -14.81 -12.40 3.08
N GLU A 42 -14.73 -13.66 2.67
CA GLU A 42 -13.58 -14.55 2.97
C GLU A 42 -12.26 -14.05 2.36
N ASN A 43 -12.31 -13.20 1.34
CA ASN A 43 -11.13 -12.56 0.75
C ASN A 43 -10.73 -11.23 1.43
N ILE A 44 -11.32 -10.88 2.57
CA ILE A 44 -10.83 -9.79 3.40
C ILE A 44 -9.64 -10.30 4.22
N ASP A 45 -8.46 -9.82 3.89
CA ASP A 45 -7.23 -10.17 4.61
C ASP A 45 -7.17 -9.43 5.94
N ILE A 46 -7.11 -10.16 7.05
CA ILE A 46 -7.00 -9.61 8.41
C ILE A 46 -5.54 -9.67 8.89
N GLY A 47 -4.90 -10.82 8.73
CA GLY A 47 -3.56 -11.07 9.25
C GLY A 47 -2.48 -10.28 8.51
N GLY A 48 -2.56 -10.22 7.18
CA GLY A 48 -1.61 -9.50 6.34
C GLY A 48 -1.48 -8.02 6.71
N PRO A 49 -2.56 -7.22 6.67
CA PRO A 49 -2.52 -5.83 7.11
C PRO A 49 -2.05 -5.63 8.55
N THR A 50 -2.41 -6.54 9.47
CA THR A 50 -1.97 -6.49 10.86
C THR A 50 -0.45 -6.63 10.97
N MET A 51 0.13 -7.63 10.32
CA MET A 51 1.59 -7.85 10.31
C MET A 51 2.34 -6.70 9.64
N VAL A 52 1.83 -6.22 8.50
CA VAL A 52 2.41 -5.10 7.75
C VAL A 52 2.42 -3.83 8.60
N ARG A 53 1.32 -3.49 9.27
CA ARG A 53 1.24 -2.30 10.14
C ARG A 53 2.19 -2.39 11.32
N ALA A 54 2.32 -3.57 11.94
CA ALA A 54 3.25 -3.80 13.04
C ALA A 54 4.70 -3.60 12.59
N ALA A 55 5.10 -4.20 11.46
CA ALA A 55 6.43 -4.06 10.89
C ALA A 55 6.72 -2.60 10.46
N ALA A 56 5.78 -1.97 9.74
CA ALA A 56 5.90 -0.60 9.27
C ALA A 56 6.06 0.42 10.43
N LYS A 57 5.34 0.23 11.53
CA LYS A 57 5.50 1.05 12.75
C LYS A 57 6.92 0.92 13.34
N ASN A 58 7.54 -0.25 13.21
CA ASN A 58 8.89 -0.53 13.71
C ASN A 58 9.97 -0.40 12.62
N TYR A 59 9.83 0.54 11.70
CA TYR A 59 10.77 0.74 10.57
C TYR A 59 12.21 1.04 11.00
N ASN A 60 12.46 1.40 12.25
CA ASN A 60 13.83 1.58 12.75
C ASN A 60 14.62 0.27 12.67
N ASP A 61 13.96 -0.87 12.89
CA ASP A 61 14.57 -2.19 12.98
C ASP A 61 14.10 -3.17 11.90
N VAL A 62 12.89 -2.99 11.35
CA VAL A 62 12.24 -3.94 10.45
C VAL A 62 12.00 -3.34 9.07
N ALA A 63 12.42 -4.05 8.02
CA ALA A 63 12.00 -3.76 6.65
C ALA A 63 10.65 -4.43 6.36
N VAL A 64 9.73 -3.74 5.66
CA VAL A 64 8.43 -4.30 5.29
C VAL A 64 8.19 -4.17 3.78
N ILE A 65 7.91 -5.29 3.14
CA ILE A 65 7.62 -5.39 1.70
C ILE A 65 6.15 -5.76 1.53
N THR A 66 5.43 -4.98 0.73
CA THR A 66 3.99 -5.17 0.46
C THR A 66 3.70 -5.43 -1.01
N SER A 67 4.70 -5.36 -1.87
CA SER A 67 4.55 -5.57 -3.32
C SER A 67 5.76 -6.25 -3.92
N VAL A 68 5.54 -7.14 -4.90
CA VAL A 68 6.59 -7.77 -5.68
C VAL A 68 7.48 -6.76 -6.43
N ASN A 69 6.95 -5.59 -6.74
CA ASN A 69 7.69 -4.50 -7.40
C ASN A 69 8.82 -3.93 -6.53
N GLN A 70 8.78 -4.16 -5.21
CA GLN A 70 9.81 -3.71 -4.26
C GLN A 70 10.99 -4.71 -4.14
N TYR A 71 10.85 -5.94 -4.65
CA TYR A 71 11.88 -6.98 -4.53
C TYR A 71 13.23 -6.58 -5.16
N PRO A 72 13.29 -5.99 -6.37
CA PRO A 72 14.57 -5.58 -6.94
C PRO A 72 15.32 -4.57 -6.06
N ALA A 73 14.61 -3.59 -5.50
CA ALA A 73 15.18 -2.59 -4.62
C ALA A 73 15.66 -3.23 -3.29
N LEU A 74 14.89 -4.14 -2.70
CA LEU A 74 15.31 -4.90 -1.52
C LEU A 74 16.60 -5.68 -1.77
N ILE A 75 16.66 -6.43 -2.87
CA ILE A 75 17.84 -7.24 -3.23
C ILE A 75 19.07 -6.34 -3.42
N GLN A 76 18.90 -5.19 -4.07
CA GLN A 76 19.97 -4.21 -4.24
C GLN A 76 20.48 -3.67 -2.89
N GLN A 77 19.56 -3.33 -1.97
CA GLN A 77 19.91 -2.88 -0.60
C GLN A 77 20.71 -3.95 0.16
N LEU A 78 20.23 -5.19 0.15
CA LEU A 78 20.89 -6.30 0.84
C LEU A 78 22.31 -6.57 0.28
N LYS A 79 22.47 -6.52 -1.05
CA LYS A 79 23.79 -6.68 -1.70
C LYS A 79 24.75 -5.52 -1.35
N LYS A 80 24.24 -4.27 -1.37
CA LYS A 80 25.04 -3.07 -1.12
C LYS A 80 25.49 -2.97 0.34
N ASN A 81 24.66 -3.43 1.29
CA ASN A 81 24.83 -3.23 2.72
C ASN A 81 25.17 -4.55 3.47
N ASN A 82 25.80 -5.53 2.83
CA ASN A 82 26.21 -6.79 3.44
C ASN A 82 25.07 -7.52 4.19
N GLY A 83 23.90 -7.64 3.57
CA GLY A 83 22.74 -8.32 4.14
C GLY A 83 21.83 -7.42 4.98
N SER A 84 22.10 -6.11 5.04
CA SER A 84 21.30 -5.12 5.78
C SER A 84 20.53 -4.19 4.85
N THR A 85 19.63 -3.40 5.43
CA THR A 85 18.89 -2.32 4.75
C THR A 85 19.16 -0.97 5.44
N SER A 86 19.21 0.12 4.67
CA SER A 86 19.35 1.45 5.26
C SER A 86 18.09 1.91 5.99
N LEU A 87 18.23 2.80 6.94
CA LEU A 87 17.08 3.37 7.66
C LEU A 87 16.15 4.15 6.72
N GLU A 88 16.71 4.91 5.78
CA GLU A 88 15.97 5.67 4.77
C GLU A 88 15.09 4.73 3.93
N PHE A 89 15.66 3.61 3.48
CA PHE A 89 14.91 2.61 2.72
C PHE A 89 13.79 1.99 3.56
N ARG A 90 14.04 1.63 4.82
CA ARG A 90 12.99 1.12 5.71
C ARG A 90 11.89 2.14 5.98
N LYS A 91 12.23 3.42 6.09
CA LYS A 91 11.26 4.51 6.26
C LYS A 91 10.39 4.68 5.01
N GLU A 92 10.98 4.63 3.82
CA GLU A 92 10.24 4.63 2.55
C GLU A 92 9.27 3.43 2.45
N LEU A 93 9.77 2.23 2.77
CA LEU A 93 8.92 1.02 2.82
C LEU A 93 7.77 1.17 3.81
N SER A 94 8.00 1.75 4.97
CA SER A 94 6.96 2.04 5.97
C SER A 94 5.88 2.98 5.44
N GLN A 95 6.25 4.05 4.74
CA GLN A 95 5.32 4.98 4.11
C GLN A 95 4.46 4.25 3.07
N ASN A 96 5.08 3.45 2.21
CA ASN A 96 4.39 2.64 1.21
C ASN A 96 3.44 1.63 1.86
N ALA A 97 3.86 0.97 2.94
CA ALA A 97 3.06 0.00 3.66
C ALA A 97 1.79 0.62 4.29
N PHE A 98 1.89 1.79 4.91
CA PHE A 98 0.72 2.49 5.43
C PHE A 98 -0.20 3.01 4.32
N THR A 99 0.36 3.46 3.20
CA THR A 99 -0.43 3.84 2.02
C THR A 99 -1.20 2.63 1.47
N GLU A 100 -0.54 1.48 1.34
CA GLU A 100 -1.17 0.24 0.86
C GLU A 100 -2.28 -0.25 1.79
N THR A 101 -2.06 -0.23 3.12
CA THR A 101 -3.10 -0.62 4.07
C THR A 101 -4.29 0.34 4.04
N ALA A 102 -4.07 1.65 3.97
CA ALA A 102 -5.14 2.64 3.89
C ALA A 102 -5.95 2.50 2.59
N TYR A 103 -5.28 2.25 1.46
CA TYR A 103 -5.91 2.00 0.18
C TYR A 103 -6.76 0.73 0.23
N TYR A 104 -6.22 -0.36 0.75
CA TYR A 104 -6.90 -1.65 0.91
C TYR A 104 -8.16 -1.53 1.78
N ASP A 105 -8.03 -0.93 2.96
CA ASP A 105 -9.15 -0.71 3.88
C ASP A 105 -10.23 0.21 3.27
N SER A 106 -9.82 1.19 2.47
CA SER A 106 -10.77 2.07 1.77
C SER A 106 -11.63 1.32 0.75
N ILE A 107 -11.05 0.35 0.01
CA ILE A 107 -11.82 -0.50 -0.93
C ILE A 107 -12.83 -1.34 -0.15
N ILE A 108 -12.41 -1.97 0.95
CA ILE A 108 -13.30 -2.79 1.79
C ILE A 108 -14.43 -1.94 2.35
N ALA A 109 -14.10 -0.78 2.94
CA ALA A 109 -15.08 0.14 3.50
C ALA A 109 -16.12 0.58 2.46
N ASN A 110 -15.66 0.94 1.26
CA ASN A 110 -16.56 1.33 0.18
C ASN A 110 -17.44 0.18 -0.32
N TYR A 111 -16.89 -1.05 -0.40
CA TYR A 111 -17.67 -2.24 -0.75
C TYR A 111 -18.78 -2.53 0.27
N LEU A 112 -18.44 -2.56 1.56
CA LEU A 112 -19.41 -2.86 2.64
C LEU A 112 -20.48 -1.76 2.78
N ASN A 113 -20.18 -0.53 2.42
CA ASN A 113 -21.11 0.58 2.48
C ASN A 113 -22.02 0.73 1.25
N LYS A 114 -21.85 -0.09 0.19
CA LYS A 114 -22.69 -0.02 -1.02
C LYS A 114 -24.18 -0.22 -0.73
N ASP A 115 -24.50 -1.13 0.18
CA ASP A 115 -25.86 -1.52 0.53
C ASP A 115 -26.34 -0.77 1.81
N SER A 116 -25.64 0.27 2.26
CA SER A 116 -26.01 1.01 3.47
C SER A 116 -27.29 1.81 3.27
N THR A 117 -28.23 1.68 4.19
CA THR A 117 -29.47 2.48 4.23
C THR A 117 -29.21 3.91 4.75
N LYS A 118 -28.06 4.16 5.38
CA LYS A 118 -27.68 5.49 5.89
C LYS A 118 -27.31 6.38 4.71
N LYS A 119 -28.13 7.41 4.44
CA LYS A 119 -27.95 8.34 3.33
C LYS A 119 -26.62 9.12 3.38
N PHE A 120 -26.21 9.53 4.58
CA PHE A 120 -24.96 10.25 4.83
C PHE A 120 -24.17 9.54 5.93
N GLN A 121 -22.93 9.20 5.65
CA GLN A 121 -22.01 8.60 6.60
C GLN A 121 -21.20 9.67 7.31
N ASP A 122 -20.88 9.46 8.59
CA ASP A 122 -20.08 10.41 9.38
C ASP A 122 -18.63 10.53 8.87
N LYS A 123 -18.12 9.47 8.25
CA LYS A 123 -16.79 9.43 7.62
C LYS A 123 -16.89 8.73 6.26
N LYS A 124 -16.19 9.27 5.28
CA LYS A 124 -16.10 8.69 3.94
C LYS A 124 -14.64 8.57 3.53
N THR A 125 -14.26 7.43 2.97
CA THR A 125 -12.95 7.21 2.38
C THR A 125 -13.06 7.19 0.85
N ILE A 126 -12.05 7.73 0.18
CA ILE A 126 -11.94 7.71 -1.28
C ILE A 126 -10.52 7.30 -1.60
N GLN A 127 -10.37 6.25 -2.41
CA GLN A 127 -9.07 5.79 -2.89
C GLN A 127 -8.85 6.18 -4.35
N PHE A 128 -7.61 6.55 -4.65
CA PHE A 128 -7.17 6.84 -6.00
C PHE A 128 -5.87 6.11 -6.30
N LYS A 129 -5.70 5.67 -7.55
CA LYS A 129 -4.42 5.18 -8.10
C LYS A 129 -3.87 6.20 -9.05
N LEU A 130 -2.54 6.35 -9.05
CA LEU A 130 -1.82 7.07 -10.07
C LEU A 130 -2.03 6.36 -11.42
N ILE A 131 -2.52 7.09 -12.40
CA ILE A 131 -2.71 6.62 -13.77
C ILE A 131 -1.53 7.04 -14.64
N GLU A 132 -1.16 8.32 -14.57
CA GLU A 132 -0.12 8.89 -15.40
C GLU A 132 0.51 10.12 -14.75
N GLU A 133 1.83 10.26 -14.87
CA GLU A 133 2.53 11.53 -14.62
C GLU A 133 2.45 12.37 -15.89
N LEU A 134 1.98 13.59 -15.77
CA LEU A 134 1.86 14.48 -16.91
C LEU A 134 3.21 15.12 -17.25
N ARG A 135 3.33 15.60 -18.48
CA ARG A 135 4.54 16.25 -18.97
C ARG A 135 4.94 17.47 -18.13
N TYR A 136 3.98 18.26 -17.67
CA TYR A 136 4.12 19.39 -16.75
C TYR A 136 2.76 19.81 -16.17
N GLY A 137 2.77 20.60 -15.09
CA GLY A 137 1.58 21.16 -14.46
C GLY A 137 1.06 22.43 -15.16
N GLU A 138 0.50 23.37 -14.39
CA GLU A 138 0.02 24.65 -14.92
C GLU A 138 1.17 25.43 -15.59
N ASN A 139 2.36 25.39 -14.98
CA ASN A 139 3.59 25.97 -15.51
C ASN A 139 4.61 24.88 -15.89
N PRO A 140 5.51 25.12 -16.86
CA PRO A 140 6.46 24.11 -17.37
C PRO A 140 7.38 23.48 -16.31
N HIS A 141 7.67 24.18 -15.22
CA HIS A 141 8.54 23.70 -14.14
C HIS A 141 7.79 22.92 -13.05
N GLN A 142 6.47 22.89 -13.09
CA GLN A 142 5.64 22.16 -12.14
C GLN A 142 5.40 20.73 -12.58
N LYS A 143 5.37 19.81 -11.61
CA LYS A 143 4.95 18.43 -11.83
C LYS A 143 3.44 18.32 -11.69
N SER A 144 2.83 17.41 -12.45
CA SER A 144 1.42 17.10 -12.39
C SER A 144 1.16 15.62 -12.65
N ALA A 145 0.06 15.10 -12.14
CA ALA A 145 -0.29 13.70 -12.31
C ALA A 145 -1.81 13.53 -12.33
N ILE A 146 -2.26 12.47 -12.98
CA ILE A 146 -3.66 12.04 -13.01
C ILE A 146 -3.83 10.86 -12.07
N TYR A 147 -4.80 10.96 -11.18
CA TYR A 147 -5.25 9.90 -10.31
C TYR A 147 -6.68 9.52 -10.64
N SER A 148 -7.03 8.24 -10.55
CA SER A 148 -8.39 7.75 -10.74
C SER A 148 -8.75 6.69 -9.70
N HIS A 149 -10.03 6.63 -9.33
CA HIS A 149 -10.61 5.54 -8.55
C HIS A 149 -10.92 4.30 -9.41
N LYS A 150 -10.83 4.42 -10.73
CA LYS A 150 -10.94 3.33 -11.71
C LYS A 150 -9.55 2.97 -12.24
N LYS A 151 -9.39 1.73 -12.69
CA LYS A 151 -8.13 1.24 -13.28
C LYS A 151 -7.73 1.96 -14.57
N SER A 152 -8.67 2.60 -15.22
CA SER A 152 -8.43 3.42 -16.41
C SER A 152 -9.26 4.70 -16.35
N LEU A 153 -8.78 5.75 -16.95
CA LEU A 153 -9.60 6.91 -17.27
C LEU A 153 -10.65 6.48 -18.31
N ASN A 154 -11.86 7.02 -18.19
CA ASN A 154 -12.85 6.92 -19.26
C ASN A 154 -12.47 7.77 -20.49
N LEU A 155 -11.31 8.43 -20.44
CA LEU A 155 -10.72 9.24 -21.50
C LEU A 155 -9.42 8.55 -21.95
N ASN A 156 -9.31 8.27 -23.23
CA ASN A 156 -8.10 7.74 -23.84
C ASN A 156 -7.54 8.79 -24.78
N GLN A 157 -6.27 9.08 -24.64
CA GLN A 157 -5.57 9.87 -25.62
C GLN A 157 -5.40 9.04 -26.91
N LEU A 158 -5.97 9.49 -28.02
CA LEU A 158 -5.91 8.77 -29.29
C LEU A 158 -4.66 9.10 -30.09
N ASN A 159 -4.14 10.32 -29.95
CA ASN A 159 -2.94 10.81 -30.64
C ASN A 159 -2.38 12.04 -29.95
N GLY A 160 -1.26 12.54 -30.45
CA GLY A 160 -0.64 13.78 -29.98
C GLY A 160 0.49 13.56 -28.98
N LYS A 161 0.97 14.65 -28.37
CA LYS A 161 2.02 14.66 -27.36
C LYS A 161 1.45 14.16 -26.01
N GLN A 162 2.33 13.63 -25.15
CA GLN A 162 1.97 13.31 -23.78
C GLN A 162 1.18 14.45 -23.11
N LEU A 163 0.14 14.08 -22.36
CA LEU A 163 -0.73 15.05 -21.71
C LEU A 163 0.04 15.99 -20.77
N SER A 164 -0.43 17.21 -20.71
CA SER A 164 -0.04 18.23 -19.73
C SER A 164 -1.30 18.74 -19.05
N TYR A 165 -1.14 19.56 -18.01
CA TYR A 165 -2.28 20.14 -17.29
C TYR A 165 -3.22 20.95 -18.22
N ASN A 166 -2.69 21.60 -19.24
CA ASN A 166 -3.42 22.48 -20.15
C ASN A 166 -3.92 21.82 -21.46
N ASN A 167 -3.83 20.50 -21.57
CA ASN A 167 -4.27 19.79 -22.79
C ASN A 167 -5.48 18.92 -22.47
#